data_bd365d0e01da64922c6c489a41a54078
#
_entry.id   bd365d0e01da64922c6c489a41a54078
#
_cell.length_a   1.000
_cell.length_b   1.000
_cell.length_c   1.000
_cell.angle_alpha   90.00
_cell.angle_beta   90.00
_cell.angle_gamma   90.00
#
_symmetry.space_group_name_H-M   'P 1'
#
loop_
_entity.id
_entity.type
_entity.pdbx_description
1 polymer ?
#
loop_
_entity_poly.entity_id
_entity_poly.type
_entity_poly.pdbx_seq_one_letter_code
_entity_poly.pdbx_strand_id
1 'polypeptide(L)'
;LGLTQTKFADPAGFDFGNQKTTAHDLVVLGQAVMADEDLRQMVSLRQTTISDFSGEAIHSIQATNQLLGGEYEVVGIKTGTTQEAGQVLMSQFRLPAEDVVVVVMGSQDRYEDTLALIDWTIRHHHWFSMSELEAIFLNP
;
A
#
# COMPACT_ATOMS: atom_id res chain seq x y z
N LEU A 1 7.89 -14.19 -7.20
CA LEU A 1 6.77 -13.29 -7.45
C LEU A 1 6.57 -12.96 -8.95
N GLY A 2 7.54 -13.26 -9.82
CA GLY A 2 7.44 -12.99 -11.25
C GLY A 2 7.55 -11.49 -11.64
N LEU A 3 8.18 -10.67 -10.82
CA LEU A 3 8.37 -9.24 -11.05
C LEU A 3 9.40 -8.97 -12.15
N THR A 4 9.00 -9.07 -13.40
CA THR A 4 9.93 -9.05 -14.56
C THR A 4 10.40 -7.64 -14.93
N GLN A 5 9.73 -6.60 -14.46
CA GLN A 5 10.07 -5.20 -14.75
C GLN A 5 10.67 -4.47 -13.53
N THR A 6 10.93 -5.21 -12.44
CA THR A 6 11.50 -4.66 -11.21
C THR A 6 12.95 -5.07 -11.07
N LYS A 7 13.77 -4.09 -10.74
CA LYS A 7 15.17 -4.26 -10.37
C LYS A 7 15.46 -3.45 -9.11
N PHE A 8 15.84 -4.13 -8.06
CA PHE A 8 16.36 -3.50 -6.84
C PHE A 8 17.89 -3.50 -6.89
N ALA A 9 18.49 -2.41 -6.46
CA ALA A 9 19.94 -2.25 -6.37
C ALA A 9 20.38 -1.83 -4.97
N ASP A 10 19.45 -1.29 -4.17
CA ASP A 10 19.68 -0.82 -2.81
C ASP A 10 18.52 -1.24 -1.91
N PRO A 11 18.79 -1.80 -0.71
CA PRO A 11 17.74 -2.25 0.21
C PRO A 11 16.98 -1.10 0.89
N ALA A 12 17.56 0.11 0.94
CA ALA A 12 16.95 1.28 1.55
C ALA A 12 16.09 2.10 0.58
N GLY A 13 16.20 1.84 -0.74
CA GLY A 13 15.42 2.50 -1.78
C GLY A 13 15.95 3.87 -2.21
N PHE A 14 17.24 4.13 -2.04
CA PHE A 14 17.88 5.34 -2.55
C PHE A 14 18.10 5.27 -4.07
N ASP A 15 18.22 6.45 -4.72
CA ASP A 15 18.55 6.55 -6.14
C ASP A 15 19.96 6.02 -6.43
N PHE A 16 20.07 4.73 -6.67
CA PHE A 16 21.31 4.04 -6.89
C PHE A 16 21.15 2.87 -7.88
N GLY A 17 22.12 2.68 -8.74
CA GLY A 17 22.29 1.44 -9.50
C GLY A 17 21.18 1.10 -10.50
N ASN A 18 20.50 2.07 -11.10
CA ASN A 18 19.41 1.83 -12.07
C ASN A 18 18.27 0.98 -11.50
N GLN A 19 17.90 1.18 -10.25
CA GLN A 19 16.71 0.51 -9.72
C GLN A 19 15.44 1.09 -10.35
N LYS A 20 14.49 0.22 -10.60
CA LYS A 20 13.23 0.57 -11.23
C LYS A 20 12.16 -0.45 -10.92
N THR A 21 10.92 -0.02 -11.03
CA THR A 21 9.73 -0.86 -10.88
C THR A 21 8.59 -0.32 -11.72
N THR A 22 7.45 -1.00 -11.70
CA THR A 22 6.18 -0.56 -12.29
C THR A 22 5.09 -0.60 -11.24
N ALA A 23 4.00 0.14 -11.45
CA ALA A 23 2.84 0.10 -10.56
C ALA A 23 2.27 -1.33 -10.44
N HIS A 24 2.22 -2.08 -11.54
CA HIS A 24 1.80 -3.48 -11.55
C HIS A 24 2.68 -4.36 -10.64
N ASP A 25 3.99 -4.28 -10.80
CA ASP A 25 4.91 -5.09 -9.99
C ASP A 25 4.81 -4.70 -8.49
N LEU A 26 4.60 -3.40 -8.20
CA LEU A 26 4.36 -2.93 -6.82
C LEU A 26 3.06 -3.48 -6.24
N VAL A 27 1.97 -3.62 -7.02
CA VAL A 27 0.74 -4.28 -6.56
C VAL A 27 1.02 -5.73 -6.17
N VAL A 28 1.72 -6.48 -7.02
CA VAL A 28 2.09 -7.89 -6.73
C VAL A 28 2.95 -7.98 -5.47
N LEU A 29 3.92 -7.08 -5.32
CA LEU A 29 4.77 -7.01 -4.13
C LEU A 29 3.95 -6.66 -2.88
N GLY A 30 3.05 -5.68 -2.99
CA GLY A 30 2.16 -5.27 -1.90
C GLY A 30 1.25 -6.41 -1.44
N GLN A 31 0.67 -7.15 -2.38
CA GLN A 31 -0.14 -8.33 -2.07
C GLN A 31 0.67 -9.40 -1.32
N ALA A 32 1.93 -9.62 -1.72
CA ALA A 32 2.82 -10.55 -1.01
C ALA A 32 3.14 -10.07 0.42
N VAL A 33 3.37 -8.78 0.62
CA VAL A 33 3.56 -8.18 1.95
C VAL A 33 2.32 -8.36 2.81
N MET A 34 1.13 -8.11 2.25
CA MET A 34 -0.13 -8.23 2.99
C MET A 34 -0.57 -9.67 3.26
N ALA A 35 -0.05 -10.64 2.50
CA ALA A 35 -0.27 -12.06 2.74
C ALA A 35 0.59 -12.62 3.89
N ASP A 36 1.71 -11.97 4.20
CA ASP A 36 2.57 -12.32 5.33
C ASP A 36 2.07 -11.61 6.59
N GLU A 37 1.77 -12.38 7.64
CA GLU A 37 1.17 -11.89 8.89
C GLU A 37 2.07 -10.87 9.60
N ASP A 38 3.37 -11.15 9.70
CA ASP A 38 4.32 -10.31 10.42
C ASP A 38 4.53 -8.99 9.68
N LEU A 39 4.70 -9.05 8.35
CA LEU A 39 4.84 -7.86 7.52
C LEU A 39 3.57 -7.02 7.52
N ARG A 40 2.39 -7.65 7.43
CA ARG A 40 1.11 -6.96 7.49
C ARG A 40 0.93 -6.21 8.81
N GLN A 41 1.26 -6.84 9.93
CA GLN A 41 1.21 -6.18 11.23
C GLN A 41 2.16 -4.99 11.28
N MET A 42 3.41 -5.15 10.82
CA MET A 42 4.41 -4.07 10.83
C MET A 42 3.98 -2.86 10.00
N VAL A 43 3.48 -3.08 8.77
CA VAL A 43 3.13 -1.97 7.86
C VAL A 43 1.84 -1.24 8.25
N SER A 44 1.00 -1.85 9.10
CA SER A 44 -0.23 -1.24 9.60
C SER A 44 -0.05 -0.38 10.86
N LEU A 45 1.13 -0.44 11.49
CA LEU A 45 1.40 0.33 12.70
C LEU A 45 1.47 1.83 12.40
N ARG A 46 0.67 2.64 13.09
CA ARG A 46 0.78 4.10 13.05
C ARG A 46 1.98 4.61 13.84
N GLN A 47 2.23 3.98 14.98
CA GLN A 47 3.36 4.28 15.84
C GLN A 47 3.73 3.05 16.66
N THR A 48 5.00 2.97 17.01
CA THR A 48 5.51 1.95 17.92
C THR A 48 6.74 2.47 18.67
N THR A 49 7.14 1.76 19.68
CA THR A 49 8.42 2.00 20.37
C THR A 49 9.31 0.78 20.19
N ILE A 50 10.56 1.02 19.88
CA ILE A 50 11.60 0.01 19.88
C ILE A 50 12.66 0.37 20.91
N SER A 51 13.26 -0.63 21.53
CA SER A 51 14.40 -0.45 22.43
C SER A 51 15.61 -1.21 21.88
N ASP A 52 16.77 -0.77 22.29
CA ASP A 52 17.98 -1.55 22.13
C ASP A 52 17.94 -2.83 23.02
N PHE A 53 18.94 -3.67 22.87
CA PHE A 53 19.03 -4.94 23.63
C PHE A 53 19.14 -4.74 25.13
N SER A 54 19.67 -3.60 25.59
CA SER A 54 19.79 -3.27 27.02
C SER A 54 18.49 -2.70 27.62
N GLY A 55 17.59 -2.19 26.75
CA GLY A 55 16.39 -1.49 27.17
C GLY A 55 16.64 -0.05 27.62
N GLU A 56 17.86 0.46 27.49
CA GLU A 56 18.24 1.82 27.93
C GLU A 56 17.88 2.87 26.87
N ALA A 57 18.01 2.54 25.58
CA ALA A 57 17.64 3.43 24.50
C ALA A 57 16.26 3.06 23.97
N ILE A 58 15.29 3.96 24.14
CA ILE A 58 13.91 3.80 23.64
C ILE A 58 13.68 4.80 22.51
N HIS A 59 13.26 4.28 21.35
CA HIS A 59 12.96 5.10 20.18
C HIS A 59 11.46 4.99 19.86
N SER A 60 10.78 6.13 19.77
CA SER A 60 9.43 6.22 19.23
C SER A 60 9.52 6.33 17.72
N ILE A 61 8.85 5.41 17.02
CA ILE A 61 8.75 5.38 15.55
C ILE A 61 7.33 5.71 15.16
N GLN A 62 7.18 6.63 14.21
CA GLN A 62 5.88 6.99 13.62
C GLN A 62 5.87 6.64 12.13
N ALA A 63 4.75 6.09 11.67
CA ALA A 63 4.57 5.80 10.25
C ALA A 63 4.62 7.08 9.41
N THR A 64 5.26 6.98 8.27
CA THR A 64 5.29 8.06 7.26
C THR A 64 4.03 8.09 6.40
N ASN A 65 3.22 7.04 6.41
CA ASN A 65 1.94 7.01 5.71
C ASN A 65 0.88 7.76 6.53
N GLN A 66 0.52 8.98 6.10
CA GLN A 66 -0.44 9.86 6.77
C GLN A 66 -1.90 9.39 6.62
N LEU A 67 -2.18 8.45 5.71
CA LEU A 67 -3.53 7.91 5.53
C LEU A 67 -3.90 6.89 6.62
N LEU A 68 -2.92 6.36 7.37
CA LEU A 68 -3.19 5.45 8.48
C LEU A 68 -4.00 6.12 9.58
N GLY A 69 -5.21 5.59 9.84
CA GLY A 69 -6.15 6.13 10.84
C GLY A 69 -6.82 7.43 10.42
N GLY A 70 -6.89 7.72 9.12
CA GLY A 70 -7.69 8.76 8.51
C GLY A 70 -9.15 8.36 8.34
N GLU A 71 -9.83 8.97 7.37
CA GLU A 71 -11.25 8.75 7.07
C GLU A 71 -11.52 7.34 6.55
N TYR A 72 -10.62 6.81 5.72
CA TYR A 72 -10.69 5.44 5.20
C TYR A 72 -9.94 4.46 6.11
N GLU A 73 -10.41 3.21 6.17
CA GLU A 73 -9.65 2.14 6.82
C GLU A 73 -8.47 1.72 5.93
N VAL A 74 -7.31 2.35 6.17
CA VAL A 74 -6.04 2.07 5.49
C VAL A 74 -5.19 1.15 6.35
N VAL A 75 -4.69 0.05 5.75
CA VAL A 75 -3.91 -0.99 6.45
C VAL A 75 -2.46 -1.12 5.95
N GLY A 76 -1.85 -0.03 5.58
CA GLY A 76 -0.47 0.04 5.13
C GLY A 76 -0.40 0.73 3.77
N ILE A 77 0.63 0.57 2.93
CA ILE A 77 1.73 -0.40 2.98
C ILE A 77 3.07 0.34 3.09
N LYS A 78 3.42 1.18 2.07
CA LYS A 78 4.74 1.82 2.01
C LYS A 78 4.72 3.17 1.31
N THR A 79 5.42 4.13 1.87
CA THR A 79 5.74 5.41 1.24
C THR A 79 7.18 5.42 0.73
N GLY A 80 7.47 6.21 -0.27
CA GLY A 80 8.81 6.51 -0.72
C GLY A 80 8.88 7.90 -1.34
N THR A 81 10.05 8.53 -1.27
CA THR A 81 10.34 9.77 -2.00
C THR A 81 11.82 9.82 -2.30
N THR A 82 12.17 9.97 -3.57
CA THR A 82 13.52 10.28 -4.01
C THR A 82 13.46 11.37 -5.07
N GLN A 83 14.61 11.88 -5.47
CA GLN A 83 14.65 12.91 -6.50
C GLN A 83 14.24 12.36 -7.88
N GLU A 84 14.62 11.12 -8.19
CA GLU A 84 14.31 10.49 -9.48
C GLU A 84 12.91 9.89 -9.52
N ALA A 85 12.46 9.26 -8.42
CA ALA A 85 11.15 8.60 -8.36
C ALA A 85 9.98 9.56 -8.10
N GLY A 86 10.23 10.76 -7.57
CA GLY A 86 9.15 11.60 -7.04
C GLY A 86 8.50 11.00 -5.81
N GLN A 87 7.28 11.40 -5.51
CA GLN A 87 6.52 10.83 -4.41
C GLN A 87 5.85 9.53 -4.84
N VAL A 88 6.01 8.49 -4.03
CA VAL A 88 5.43 7.16 -4.25
C VAL A 88 4.64 6.75 -3.01
N LEU A 89 3.46 6.18 -3.20
CA LEU A 89 2.64 5.60 -2.15
C LEU A 89 1.99 4.32 -2.65
N MET A 90 2.07 3.28 -1.86
CA MET A 90 1.28 2.08 -1.99
C MET A 90 0.45 1.92 -0.72
N SER A 91 -0.86 1.91 -0.85
CA SER A 91 -1.80 1.75 0.28
C SER A 91 -2.84 0.70 -0.03
N GLN A 92 -3.22 -0.08 0.99
CA GLN A 92 -4.37 -0.97 0.94
C GLN A 92 -5.51 -0.34 1.72
N PHE A 93 -6.66 -0.27 1.09
CA PHE A 93 -7.92 0.19 1.67
C PHE A 93 -8.81 -1.01 1.92
N ARG A 94 -9.35 -1.11 3.12
CA ARG A 94 -10.37 -2.10 3.45
C ARG A 94 -11.73 -1.50 3.17
N LEU A 95 -12.41 -2.04 2.14
CA LEU A 95 -13.77 -1.66 1.80
C LEU A 95 -14.75 -2.77 2.23
N PRO A 96 -16.05 -2.48 2.35
CA PRO A 96 -17.03 -3.46 2.83
C PRO A 96 -17.09 -4.76 2.01
N ALA A 97 -16.82 -4.70 0.72
CA ALA A 97 -16.88 -5.86 -0.17
C ALA A 97 -15.51 -6.49 -0.42
N GLU A 98 -14.47 -5.67 -0.61
CA GLU A 98 -13.14 -6.11 -1.04
C GLU A 98 -12.04 -5.18 -0.53
N ASP A 99 -10.85 -5.69 -0.37
CA ASP A 99 -9.65 -4.88 -0.15
C ASP A 99 -9.10 -4.36 -1.48
N VAL A 100 -8.79 -3.07 -1.53
CA VAL A 100 -8.27 -2.41 -2.74
C VAL A 100 -6.86 -1.90 -2.49
N VAL A 101 -5.92 -2.29 -3.34
CA VAL A 101 -4.55 -1.75 -3.32
C VAL A 101 -4.44 -0.61 -4.34
N VAL A 102 -4.05 0.56 -3.87
CA VAL A 102 -3.77 1.74 -4.70
C VAL A 102 -2.27 1.99 -4.73
N VAL A 103 -1.71 2.19 -5.92
CA VAL A 103 -0.31 2.53 -6.13
C VAL A 103 -0.21 3.83 -6.92
N VAL A 104 0.43 4.82 -6.33
CA VAL A 104 0.74 6.11 -6.95
C VAL A 104 2.26 6.25 -7.06
N MET A 105 2.75 6.67 -8.23
CA MET A 105 4.18 6.83 -8.52
C MET A 105 4.43 8.16 -9.24
N GLY A 106 5.53 8.84 -8.92
CA GLY A 106 5.93 10.09 -9.57
C GLY A 106 4.99 11.26 -9.30
N SER A 107 4.24 11.21 -8.21
CA SER A 107 3.24 12.21 -7.84
C SER A 107 3.89 13.49 -7.30
N GLN A 108 3.14 14.60 -7.38
CA GLN A 108 3.44 15.85 -6.68
C GLN A 108 2.81 15.86 -5.27
N ASP A 109 1.64 15.21 -5.12
CA ASP A 109 0.97 14.96 -3.86
C ASP A 109 0.38 13.54 -3.85
N ARG A 110 1.17 12.58 -3.34
CA ARG A 110 0.78 11.17 -3.29
C ARG A 110 -0.49 10.91 -2.49
N TYR A 111 -0.79 11.75 -1.49
CA TYR A 111 -1.98 11.55 -0.65
C TYR A 111 -3.24 12.01 -1.37
N GLU A 112 -3.20 13.17 -1.99
CA GLU A 112 -4.31 13.69 -2.80
C GLU A 112 -4.62 12.74 -3.96
N ASP A 113 -3.60 12.32 -4.71
CA ASP A 113 -3.77 11.38 -5.83
C ASP A 113 -4.31 10.02 -5.38
N THR A 114 -3.84 9.51 -4.24
CA THR A 114 -4.32 8.23 -3.70
C THR A 114 -5.78 8.32 -3.27
N LEU A 115 -6.18 9.40 -2.59
CA LEU A 115 -7.57 9.64 -2.19
C LEU A 115 -8.47 9.83 -3.40
N ALA A 116 -8.02 10.55 -4.42
CA ALA A 116 -8.78 10.71 -5.66
C ALA A 116 -9.03 9.37 -6.37
N LEU A 117 -8.01 8.49 -6.41
CA LEU A 117 -8.12 7.16 -6.99
C LEU A 117 -9.08 6.25 -6.22
N ILE A 118 -9.02 6.21 -4.89
CA ILE A 118 -9.93 5.37 -4.10
C ILE A 118 -11.36 5.89 -4.19
N ASP A 119 -11.57 7.20 -4.15
CA ASP A 119 -12.89 7.82 -4.36
C ASP A 119 -13.47 7.48 -5.72
N TRP A 120 -12.65 7.57 -6.76
CA TRP A 120 -13.08 7.20 -8.10
C TRP A 120 -13.43 5.71 -8.18
N THR A 121 -12.63 4.86 -7.56
CA THR A 121 -12.86 3.42 -7.53
C THR A 121 -14.20 3.08 -6.86
N ILE A 122 -14.48 3.67 -5.68
CA ILE A 122 -15.72 3.45 -4.94
C ILE A 122 -16.95 3.90 -5.76
N ARG A 123 -16.84 4.99 -6.52
CA ARG A 123 -17.98 5.53 -7.31
C ARG A 123 -18.23 4.78 -8.62
N HIS A 124 -17.22 4.14 -9.20
CA HIS A 124 -17.30 3.59 -10.56
C HIS A 124 -17.18 2.07 -10.61
N HIS A 125 -16.93 1.39 -9.48
CA HIS A 125 -16.88 -0.07 -9.42
C HIS A 125 -17.97 -0.61 -8.50
N HIS A 126 -18.64 -1.65 -8.97
CA HIS A 126 -19.55 -2.46 -8.16
C HIS A 126 -18.95 -3.86 -7.99
N TRP A 127 -18.77 -4.25 -6.75
CA TRP A 127 -18.40 -5.63 -6.41
C TRP A 127 -19.67 -6.42 -6.13
N PHE A 128 -19.87 -7.50 -6.84
CA PHE A 128 -20.99 -8.40 -6.64
C PHE A 128 -20.55 -9.59 -5.79
N SER A 129 -21.28 -9.88 -4.72
CA SER A 129 -21.15 -11.16 -4.02
C SER A 129 -21.61 -12.31 -4.90
N MET A 130 -21.19 -13.54 -4.62
CA MET A 130 -21.66 -14.72 -5.36
C MET A 130 -23.18 -14.86 -5.30
N SER A 131 -23.80 -14.53 -4.17
CA SER A 131 -25.27 -14.56 -4.03
C SER A 131 -26.00 -13.52 -4.91
N GLU A 132 -25.41 -12.34 -5.09
CA GLU A 132 -25.95 -11.33 -6.01
C GLU A 132 -25.79 -11.75 -7.47
N LEU A 133 -24.67 -12.35 -7.83
CA LEU A 133 -24.46 -12.91 -9.17
C LEU A 133 -25.45 -14.05 -9.46
N GLU A 134 -25.65 -14.96 -8.52
CA GLU A 134 -26.66 -16.01 -8.64
C GLU A 134 -28.07 -15.43 -8.83
N ALA A 135 -28.44 -14.40 -8.08
CA ALA A 135 -29.73 -13.73 -8.22
C ALA A 135 -29.91 -13.08 -9.60
N ILE A 136 -28.85 -12.53 -10.19
CA ILE A 136 -28.86 -11.89 -11.52
C ILE A 136 -28.94 -12.95 -12.64
N PHE A 137 -28.22 -14.07 -12.52
CA PHE A 137 -28.09 -15.04 -13.61
C PHE A 137 -29.07 -16.22 -13.53
N LEU A 138 -29.59 -16.55 -12.34
CA LEU A 138 -30.47 -17.69 -12.13
C LEU A 138 -31.96 -17.33 -12.00
N ASN A 139 -32.29 -16.04 -11.83
CA ASN A 139 -33.66 -15.51 -11.85
C ASN A 139 -33.76 -14.38 -12.90
N PRO A 140 -33.84 -14.73 -14.20
CA PRO A 140 -34.01 -13.77 -15.29
C PRO A 140 -35.40 -13.11 -15.30
#